data_f998d693fb5edf3a5f5c7c46d927aa1c
#
_entry.id   f998d693fb5edf3a5f5c7c46d927aa1c
#
_cell.length_a   1.000
_cell.length_b   1.000
_cell.length_c   1.000
_cell.angle_alpha   90.00
_cell.angle_beta   90.00
_cell.angle_gamma   90.00
#
_symmetry.space_group_name_H-M   'P 1'
#
loop_
_entity.id
_entity.type
_entity.pdbx_description
1 polymer ?
#
loop_
_entity_poly.entity_id
_entity_poly.type
_entity_poly.pdbx_seq_one_letter_code
_entity_poly.pdbx_strand_id
1 'polypeptide(L)'
;MSFMTSTRVVRTALASAALLVLGTVAAPAANAYNPDIDGDGIPNTWEMKGYDADGDGKVDVDYPGMGANPLKKDIFVEMDYMPDLLASEEELDRITESFAQLPVRNPDGTTGINIH
;
A
#
# COMPACT_ATOMS: atom_id res chain seq x y z
N MET A 1 11.94 90.33 -19.56
CA MET A 1 10.86 89.33 -19.68
C MET A 1 11.46 87.93 -19.75
N SER A 2 11.31 87.20 -18.69
CA SER A 2 11.94 85.88 -18.53
C SER A 2 10.85 84.82 -18.68
N PHE A 3 11.01 84.01 -19.65
CA PHE A 3 10.06 82.86 -19.86
C PHE A 3 10.68 81.65 -19.18
N MET A 4 10.07 81.25 -18.06
CA MET A 4 10.38 79.95 -17.39
C MET A 4 9.72 78.83 -18.18
N THR A 5 10.50 77.99 -18.81
CA THR A 5 10.08 76.76 -19.41
C THR A 5 10.06 75.65 -18.36
N SER A 6 8.85 75.24 -17.93
CA SER A 6 8.69 74.12 -16.99
C SER A 6 8.80 72.79 -17.73
N THR A 7 9.90 72.12 -17.54
CA THR A 7 10.08 70.75 -18.07
C THR A 7 9.34 69.75 -17.18
N ARG A 8 8.23 69.19 -17.66
CA ARG A 8 7.56 68.09 -16.98
C ARG A 8 8.34 66.81 -17.22
N VAL A 9 8.89 66.30 -16.16
CA VAL A 9 9.47 64.94 -16.16
C VAL A 9 8.35 63.93 -16.06
N VAL A 10 8.10 63.20 -17.15
CA VAL A 10 7.18 62.05 -17.14
C VAL A 10 7.96 60.87 -16.56
N ARG A 11 7.61 60.49 -15.33
CA ARG A 11 8.09 59.23 -14.74
C ARG A 11 7.24 58.10 -15.26
N THR A 12 7.78 57.35 -16.20
CA THR A 12 7.23 56.06 -16.57
C THR A 12 7.50 55.04 -15.50
N ALA A 13 6.49 54.65 -14.76
CA ALA A 13 6.57 53.54 -13.82
C ALA A 13 6.52 52.23 -14.61
N LEU A 14 7.66 51.53 -14.66
CA LEU A 14 7.75 50.17 -15.15
C LEU A 14 7.13 49.26 -14.08
N ALA A 15 5.90 48.81 -14.31
CA ALA A 15 5.29 47.78 -13.51
C ALA A 15 5.90 46.43 -13.92
N SER A 16 6.83 45.91 -13.12
CA SER A 16 7.33 44.57 -13.25
C SER A 16 6.24 43.58 -12.76
N ALA A 17 5.54 42.95 -13.68
CA ALA A 17 4.66 41.85 -13.36
C ALA A 17 5.54 40.62 -13.04
N ALA A 18 5.69 40.32 -11.74
CA ALA A 18 6.27 39.08 -11.30
C ALA A 18 5.25 37.96 -11.52
N LEU A 19 5.48 37.16 -12.55
CA LEU A 19 4.70 35.93 -12.79
C LEU A 19 5.10 34.89 -11.73
N LEU A 20 4.30 34.74 -10.67
CA LEU A 20 4.42 33.64 -9.72
C LEU A 20 3.93 32.37 -10.43
N VAL A 21 4.87 31.55 -10.92
CA VAL A 21 4.58 30.19 -11.30
C VAL A 21 4.40 29.38 -10.01
N LEU A 22 3.16 29.24 -9.56
CA LEU A 22 2.84 28.24 -8.55
C LEU A 22 3.02 26.87 -9.19
N GLY A 23 4.21 26.29 -9.02
CA GLY A 23 4.41 24.88 -9.28
C GLY A 23 3.51 24.11 -8.32
N THR A 24 2.46 23.45 -8.84
CA THR A 24 1.73 22.45 -8.08
C THR A 24 2.67 21.28 -7.87
N VAL A 25 3.32 21.24 -6.71
CA VAL A 25 3.97 20.02 -6.22
C VAL A 25 2.82 19.07 -5.98
N ALA A 26 2.60 18.11 -6.91
CA ALA A 26 1.75 16.99 -6.62
C ALA A 26 2.30 16.32 -5.35
N ALA A 27 1.58 16.46 -4.25
CA ALA A 27 1.89 15.69 -3.06
C ALA A 27 1.89 14.22 -3.49
N PRO A 28 2.90 13.41 -3.08
CA PRO A 28 2.83 11.98 -3.29
C PRO A 28 1.48 11.54 -2.74
N ALA A 29 0.74 10.74 -3.53
CA ALA A 29 -0.52 10.18 -3.08
C ALA A 29 -0.27 9.63 -1.66
N ALA A 30 -0.96 10.19 -0.67
CA ALA A 30 -0.88 9.67 0.68
C ALA A 30 -1.16 8.18 0.53
N ASN A 31 -0.21 7.33 0.98
CA ASN A 31 -0.43 5.89 1.00
C ASN A 31 -1.81 5.69 1.61
N ALA A 32 -2.77 5.28 0.80
CA ALA A 32 -4.10 5.01 1.28
C ALA A 32 -3.90 4.08 2.47
N TYR A 33 -4.32 4.52 3.66
CA TYR A 33 -4.19 3.71 4.87
C TYR A 33 -4.91 2.40 4.57
N ASN A 34 -4.13 1.35 4.40
CA ASN A 34 -4.63 0.02 4.15
C ASN A 34 -4.51 -0.74 5.46
N PRO A 35 -5.60 -0.84 6.24
CA PRO A 35 -5.55 -1.47 7.54
C PRO A 35 -5.18 -2.95 7.40
N ASP A 36 -4.44 -3.43 8.37
CA ASP A 36 -4.12 -4.81 8.64
C ASP A 36 -4.65 -5.09 10.05
N ILE A 37 -5.87 -5.62 10.14
CA ILE A 37 -6.61 -5.70 11.41
C ILE A 37 -6.07 -6.81 12.30
N ASP A 38 -5.68 -7.92 11.72
CA ASP A 38 -5.14 -9.04 12.48
C ASP A 38 -3.62 -8.95 12.70
N GLY A 39 -2.92 -8.12 11.92
CA GLY A 39 -1.50 -7.84 12.11
C GLY A 39 -0.59 -8.97 11.62
N ASP A 40 -0.96 -9.64 10.53
CA ASP A 40 -0.14 -10.68 9.91
C ASP A 40 0.79 -10.16 8.80
N GLY A 41 0.62 -8.89 8.41
CA GLY A 41 1.40 -8.21 7.38
C GLY A 41 0.72 -8.19 6.01
N ILE A 42 -0.45 -8.83 5.88
CA ILE A 42 -1.27 -8.79 4.65
C ILE A 42 -2.36 -7.75 4.83
N PRO A 43 -2.40 -6.70 4.01
CA PRO A 43 -3.45 -5.70 4.13
C PRO A 43 -4.84 -6.28 3.89
N ASN A 44 -5.83 -5.86 4.68
CA ASN A 44 -7.21 -6.31 4.56
C ASN A 44 -7.78 -6.24 3.14
N THR A 45 -7.37 -5.21 2.36
CA THR A 45 -7.86 -5.08 0.98
C THR A 45 -7.34 -6.19 0.08
N TRP A 46 -6.12 -6.68 0.33
CA TRP A 46 -5.57 -7.81 -0.41
C TRP A 46 -6.26 -9.11 -0.05
N GLU A 47 -6.54 -9.31 1.24
CA GLU A 47 -7.26 -10.49 1.71
C GLU A 47 -8.70 -10.55 1.20
N MET A 48 -9.35 -9.40 1.01
CA MET A 48 -10.73 -9.33 0.53
C MET A 48 -10.88 -9.27 -0.99
N LYS A 49 -9.88 -8.78 -1.72
CA LYS A 49 -9.99 -8.46 -3.15
C LYS A 49 -8.89 -9.06 -4.01
N GLY A 50 -7.84 -9.61 -3.40
CA GLY A 50 -6.60 -9.97 -4.08
C GLY A 50 -5.64 -8.80 -4.24
N TYR A 51 -4.47 -9.08 -4.74
CA TYR A 51 -3.39 -8.14 -4.97
C TYR A 51 -3.09 -7.99 -6.46
N ASP A 52 -3.10 -6.76 -6.93
CA ASP A 52 -2.70 -6.35 -8.27
C ASP A 52 -1.32 -5.72 -8.13
N ALA A 53 -0.28 -6.42 -8.56
CA ALA A 53 1.10 -6.05 -8.32
C ALA A 53 1.61 -5.00 -9.31
N ASP A 54 1.10 -5.01 -10.54
CA ASP A 54 1.56 -4.13 -11.61
C ASP A 54 0.58 -2.97 -11.92
N GLY A 55 -0.62 -2.97 -11.31
CA GLY A 55 -1.60 -1.91 -11.44
C GLY A 55 -2.40 -1.97 -12.74
N ASP A 56 -2.48 -3.13 -13.39
CA ASP A 56 -3.20 -3.30 -14.66
C ASP A 56 -4.72 -3.50 -14.47
N GLY A 57 -5.16 -3.60 -13.21
CA GLY A 57 -6.55 -3.82 -12.83
C GLY A 57 -6.96 -5.28 -12.77
N LYS A 58 -6.04 -6.21 -12.91
CA LYS A 58 -6.25 -7.63 -12.71
C LYS A 58 -5.57 -8.10 -11.44
N VAL A 59 -6.12 -9.13 -10.85
CA VAL A 59 -5.55 -9.74 -9.64
C VAL A 59 -4.43 -10.68 -10.03
N ASP A 60 -3.21 -10.41 -9.53
CA ASP A 60 -2.05 -11.27 -9.69
C ASP A 60 -1.98 -12.34 -8.60
N VAL A 61 -2.39 -11.97 -7.38
CA VAL A 61 -2.42 -12.90 -6.24
C VAL A 61 -3.82 -12.92 -5.65
N ASP A 62 -4.50 -14.04 -5.79
CA ASP A 62 -5.87 -14.23 -5.31
C ASP A 62 -5.89 -14.71 -3.85
N TYR A 63 -5.52 -13.82 -2.93
CA TYR A 63 -5.55 -14.10 -1.49
C TYR A 63 -6.91 -14.62 -1.01
N PRO A 64 -8.07 -14.00 -1.37
CA PRO A 64 -9.37 -14.53 -0.97
C PRO A 64 -9.65 -15.93 -1.52
N GLY A 65 -9.27 -16.21 -2.76
CA GLY A 65 -9.39 -17.55 -3.35
C GLY A 65 -8.51 -18.59 -2.66
N MET A 66 -7.42 -18.18 -2.06
CA MET A 66 -6.53 -19.04 -1.26
C MET A 66 -6.95 -19.17 0.21
N GLY A 67 -8.02 -18.48 0.64
CA GLY A 67 -8.58 -18.61 1.98
C GLY A 67 -8.16 -17.56 2.99
N ALA A 68 -7.55 -16.45 2.57
CA ALA A 68 -7.19 -15.34 3.44
C ALA A 68 -8.40 -14.78 4.20
N ASN A 69 -8.18 -14.35 5.45
CA ASN A 69 -9.23 -13.82 6.30
C ASN A 69 -8.71 -12.62 7.12
N PRO A 70 -9.20 -11.38 6.87
CA PRO A 70 -8.70 -10.18 7.53
C PRO A 70 -8.90 -10.12 9.05
N LEU A 71 -9.51 -11.13 9.65
CA LEU A 71 -9.72 -11.25 11.09
C LEU A 71 -8.95 -12.41 11.73
N LYS A 72 -8.19 -13.16 10.95
CA LYS A 72 -7.41 -14.29 11.44
C LYS A 72 -6.09 -14.39 10.67
N LYS A 73 -5.01 -14.34 11.39
CA LYS A 73 -3.66 -14.35 10.81
C LYS A 73 -3.43 -15.52 9.87
N ASP A 74 -2.92 -15.20 8.69
CA ASP A 74 -2.61 -16.11 7.62
C ASP A 74 -1.12 -16.08 7.26
N ILE A 75 -0.57 -17.22 6.84
CA ILE A 75 0.75 -17.33 6.25
C ILE A 75 0.61 -18.13 4.96
N PHE A 76 1.04 -17.55 3.85
CA PHE A 76 1.10 -18.22 2.55
C PHE A 76 2.51 -18.72 2.30
N VAL A 77 2.65 -20.00 1.97
CA VAL A 77 3.92 -20.67 1.76
C VAL A 77 3.98 -21.23 0.35
N GLU A 78 4.92 -20.74 -0.44
CA GLU A 78 5.27 -21.36 -1.71
C GLU A 78 6.44 -22.33 -1.48
N MET A 79 6.33 -23.54 -1.97
CA MET A 79 7.37 -24.57 -1.81
C MET A 79 7.95 -24.97 -3.16
N ASP A 80 9.23 -24.64 -3.34
CA ASP A 80 10.03 -25.19 -4.42
C ASP A 80 10.72 -26.48 -3.97
N TYR A 81 10.60 -27.53 -4.75
CA TYR A 81 11.22 -28.82 -4.42
C TYR A 81 11.81 -29.51 -5.64
N MET A 82 12.86 -30.30 -5.40
CA MET A 82 13.42 -31.20 -6.41
C MET A 82 12.52 -32.43 -6.58
N PRO A 83 12.55 -33.08 -7.74
CA PRO A 83 11.83 -34.33 -7.94
C PRO A 83 12.05 -35.31 -6.76
N ASP A 84 10.99 -35.90 -6.26
CA ASP A 84 10.96 -36.87 -5.16
C ASP A 84 11.35 -36.33 -3.77
N LEU A 85 11.48 -35.00 -3.59
CA LEU A 85 11.83 -34.37 -2.31
C LEU A 85 10.72 -33.47 -1.74
N LEU A 86 9.50 -33.55 -2.27
CA LEU A 86 8.33 -32.89 -1.66
C LEU A 86 8.07 -33.49 -0.28
N ALA A 87 7.81 -32.64 0.71
CA ALA A 87 7.32 -33.10 2.00
C ALA A 87 6.03 -33.90 1.84
N SER A 88 5.86 -34.94 2.66
CA SER A 88 4.64 -35.73 2.65
C SER A 88 3.45 -34.90 3.15
N GLU A 89 2.23 -35.25 2.75
CA GLU A 89 1.00 -34.64 3.26
C GLU A 89 0.96 -34.66 4.81
N GLU A 90 1.39 -35.76 5.43
CA GLU A 90 1.43 -35.91 6.89
C GLU A 90 2.39 -34.89 7.54
N GLU A 91 3.52 -34.58 6.90
CA GLU A 91 4.47 -33.58 7.39
C GLU A 91 3.90 -32.16 7.25
N LEU A 92 3.24 -31.87 6.14
CA LEU A 92 2.56 -30.60 5.90
C LEU A 92 1.39 -30.38 6.87
N ASP A 93 0.59 -31.40 7.11
CA ASP A 93 -0.52 -31.39 8.08
C ASP A 93 0.00 -31.09 9.49
N ARG A 94 1.10 -31.70 9.90
CA ARG A 94 1.71 -31.45 11.21
C ARG A 94 2.18 -30.02 11.37
N ILE A 95 2.72 -29.42 10.31
CA ILE A 95 3.13 -28.01 10.32
C ILE A 95 1.88 -27.13 10.48
N THR A 96 0.87 -27.34 9.65
CA THR A 96 -0.40 -26.60 9.71
C THR A 96 -1.06 -26.69 11.10
N GLU A 97 -1.12 -27.89 11.66
CA GLU A 97 -1.67 -28.12 13.00
C GLU A 97 -0.85 -27.40 14.10
N SER A 98 0.46 -27.42 13.98
CA SER A 98 1.34 -26.74 14.94
C SER A 98 1.10 -25.24 14.97
N PHE A 99 0.91 -24.60 13.80
CA PHE A 99 0.60 -23.17 13.71
C PHE A 99 -0.82 -22.87 14.19
N ALA A 100 -1.79 -23.74 13.91
CA ALA A 100 -3.17 -23.59 14.38
C ALA A 100 -3.28 -23.64 15.92
N GLN A 101 -2.36 -24.32 16.59
CA GLN A 101 -2.34 -24.44 18.05
C GLN A 101 -1.53 -23.33 18.77
N LEU A 102 -0.91 -22.40 18.04
CA LEU A 102 -0.18 -21.31 18.65
C LEU A 102 -1.12 -20.43 19.52
N PRO A 103 -0.67 -19.95 20.70
CA PRO A 103 -1.47 -19.09 21.56
C PRO A 103 -1.50 -17.63 21.07
N VAL A 104 -1.61 -17.44 19.76
CA VAL A 104 -1.70 -16.13 19.11
C VAL A 104 -3.16 -15.77 18.97
N ARG A 105 -3.55 -14.63 19.54
CA ARG A 105 -4.95 -14.16 19.49
C ARG A 105 -5.25 -13.48 18.18
N ASN A 106 -6.45 -13.73 17.68
CA ASN A 106 -7.01 -13.12 16.47
C ASN A 106 -8.19 -12.19 16.80
N PRO A 107 -8.47 -11.18 15.96
CA PRO A 107 -9.61 -10.28 16.12
C PRO A 107 -10.96 -11.00 16.13
N ASP A 108 -11.10 -12.14 15.46
CA ASP A 108 -12.32 -12.98 15.45
C ASP A 108 -12.56 -13.74 16.77
N GLY A 109 -11.65 -13.61 17.76
CA GLY A 109 -11.72 -14.29 19.06
C GLY A 109 -11.09 -15.68 19.07
N THR A 110 -10.61 -16.18 17.95
CA THR A 110 -9.88 -17.45 17.86
C THR A 110 -8.41 -17.29 18.25
N THR A 111 -7.69 -18.39 18.29
CA THR A 111 -6.23 -18.43 18.39
C THR A 111 -5.65 -19.19 17.21
N GLY A 112 -4.32 -19.08 17.06
CA GLY A 112 -3.58 -19.78 16.01
C GLY A 112 -3.39 -18.95 14.75
N ILE A 113 -2.65 -19.52 13.81
CA ILE A 113 -2.33 -18.95 12.50
C ILE A 113 -2.71 -19.99 11.45
N ASN A 114 -3.36 -19.57 10.38
CA ASN A 114 -3.60 -20.43 9.24
C ASN A 114 -2.35 -20.50 8.35
N ILE A 115 -2.03 -21.68 7.87
CA ILE A 115 -1.01 -21.92 6.84
C ILE A 115 -1.74 -22.35 5.57
N HIS A 116 -1.37 -21.71 4.46
CA HIS A 116 -1.89 -21.98 3.11
C HIS A 116 -0.78 -22.36 2.15
#